data_bd4cdafab65f14f7ee263644cf91c41c
#
_entry.id   bd4cdafab65f14f7ee263644cf91c41c
#
_cell.length_a   1.000
_cell.length_b   1.000
_cell.length_c   1.000
_cell.angle_alpha   90.00
_cell.angle_beta   90.00
_cell.angle_gamma   90.00
#
_symmetry.space_group_name_H-M   'P 1'
#
loop_
_entity.id
_entity.type
_entity.pdbx_description
1 polymer ?
#
loop_
_entity_poly.entity_id
_entity_poly.type
_entity_poly.pdbx_seq_one_letter_code
_entity_poly.pdbx_strand_id
1 'polypeptide(L)'
;NYGFYPDLSVYDYMMYIASIKGLRPIVAKKRALKLLEQVGMAEKRKKKMRTLSGGMIRRVGIAQAMLNDPRILVLDEPTAGLDPNERIRFRNLVSELSEDRLVLLSTHIVSDVEYVANEIILMKEGKFFYTGTSDEIILSMDMSVWNCTVPKRELNNYMKKYLTGNVRTVADGVELRVLSKTPPARNAVQVETT
;
A
#
# COMPACT_ATOMS: atom_id res chain seq x y z
N ASN A 1 -0.29 -2.55 15.64
CA ASN A 1 -1.36 -3.04 16.52
C ASN A 1 -2.28 -1.87 16.85
N TYR A 2 -3.44 -1.83 16.19
CA TYR A 2 -4.49 -0.90 16.62
C TYR A 2 -5.02 -1.35 17.97
N GLY A 3 -4.80 -0.57 19.02
CA GLY A 3 -5.42 -0.79 20.33
C GLY A 3 -6.94 -0.63 20.20
N PHE A 4 -7.64 -1.70 19.90
CA PHE A 4 -9.09 -1.69 19.85
C PHE A 4 -9.68 -2.44 21.04
N TYR A 5 -10.85 -2.01 21.48
CA TYR A 5 -11.59 -2.66 22.55
C TYR A 5 -12.45 -3.78 21.97
N PRO A 6 -12.09 -5.06 22.16
CA PRO A 6 -12.68 -6.19 21.41
C PRO A 6 -14.17 -6.38 21.69
N ASP A 7 -14.65 -5.99 22.86
CA ASP A 7 -16.04 -6.18 23.29
C ASP A 7 -16.98 -5.03 22.93
N LEU A 8 -16.45 -3.89 22.49
CA LEU A 8 -17.28 -2.80 21.99
C LEU A 8 -17.84 -3.15 20.62
N SER A 9 -19.04 -2.67 20.32
CA SER A 9 -19.49 -2.63 18.92
C SER A 9 -18.67 -1.62 18.12
N VAL A 10 -18.63 -1.75 16.79
CA VAL A 10 -17.96 -0.77 15.91
C VAL A 10 -18.46 0.65 16.20
N TYR A 11 -19.77 0.81 16.37
CA TYR A 11 -20.36 2.11 16.69
C TYR A 11 -19.93 2.63 18.06
N ASP A 12 -19.98 1.79 19.10
CA ASP A 12 -19.59 2.19 20.45
C ASP A 12 -18.09 2.53 20.50
N TYR A 13 -17.25 1.78 19.78
CA TYR A 13 -15.84 2.10 19.61
C TYR A 13 -15.64 3.49 18.98
N MET A 14 -16.34 3.79 17.88
CA MET A 14 -16.28 5.11 17.24
C MET A 14 -16.71 6.22 18.19
N MET A 15 -17.79 6.02 18.94
CA MET A 15 -18.29 7.00 19.92
C MET A 15 -17.31 7.17 21.09
N TYR A 16 -16.69 6.10 21.56
CA TYR A 16 -15.66 6.14 22.59
C TYR A 16 -14.45 6.96 22.12
N ILE A 17 -13.92 6.68 20.95
CA ILE A 17 -12.80 7.46 20.38
C ILE A 17 -13.20 8.92 20.16
N ALA A 18 -14.41 9.18 19.68
CA ALA A 18 -14.91 10.54 19.51
C ALA A 18 -14.94 11.32 20.83
N SER A 19 -15.31 10.67 21.93
CA SER A 19 -15.30 11.30 23.26
C SER A 19 -13.89 11.63 23.73
N ILE A 20 -12.92 10.73 23.52
CA ILE A 20 -11.51 10.99 23.83
C ILE A 20 -10.97 12.17 23.01
N LYS A 21 -11.40 12.29 21.75
CA LYS A 21 -11.06 13.42 20.87
C LYS A 21 -11.82 14.72 21.18
N GLY A 22 -12.64 14.77 22.23
CA GLY A 22 -13.36 15.95 22.67
C GLY A 22 -14.57 16.35 21.80
N LEU A 23 -15.08 15.44 20.96
CA LEU A 23 -16.25 15.73 20.11
C LEU A 23 -17.53 15.70 20.93
N ARG A 24 -18.38 16.73 20.73
CA ARG A 24 -19.72 16.74 21.33
C ARG A 24 -20.56 15.57 20.81
N PRO A 25 -21.37 14.88 21.64
CA PRO A 25 -22.07 13.64 21.28
C PRO A 25 -22.90 13.71 20.00
N ILE A 26 -23.59 14.82 19.77
CA ILE A 26 -24.41 15.03 18.56
C ILE A 26 -23.53 15.06 17.30
N VAL A 27 -22.40 15.77 17.36
CA VAL A 27 -21.43 15.86 16.25
C VAL A 27 -20.75 14.50 16.04
N ALA A 28 -20.33 13.86 17.11
CA ALA A 28 -19.70 12.54 17.11
C ALA A 28 -20.59 11.50 16.41
N LYS A 29 -21.89 11.45 16.79
CA LYS A 29 -22.87 10.53 16.18
C LYS A 29 -22.98 10.74 14.67
N LYS A 30 -23.16 11.98 14.24
CA LYS A 30 -23.30 12.32 12.81
C LYS A 30 -22.05 11.94 12.03
N ARG A 31 -20.87 12.30 12.54
CA ARG A 31 -19.58 12.00 11.90
C ARG A 31 -19.29 10.49 11.87
N ALA A 32 -19.47 9.80 13.00
CA ALA A 32 -19.24 8.36 13.08
C ALA A 32 -20.07 7.57 12.05
N LEU A 33 -21.37 7.90 11.92
CA LEU A 33 -22.23 7.23 10.95
C LEU A 33 -21.80 7.50 9.51
N LYS A 34 -21.49 8.77 9.16
CA LYS A 34 -21.01 9.15 7.83
C LYS A 34 -19.69 8.43 7.50
N LEU A 35 -18.72 8.43 8.43
CA LEU A 35 -17.43 7.81 8.23
C LEU A 35 -17.54 6.28 8.09
N LEU A 36 -18.41 5.63 8.88
CA LEU A 36 -18.66 4.19 8.74
C LEU A 36 -19.30 3.85 7.39
N GLU A 37 -20.11 4.74 6.84
CA GLU A 37 -20.66 4.57 5.48
C GLU A 37 -19.54 4.69 4.43
N GLN A 38 -18.71 5.73 4.48
CA GLN A 38 -17.58 5.94 3.56
C GLN A 38 -16.62 4.76 3.53
N VAL A 39 -16.30 4.18 4.69
CA VAL A 39 -15.42 3.00 4.74
C VAL A 39 -16.15 1.67 4.53
N GLY A 40 -17.44 1.67 4.15
CA GLY A 40 -18.23 0.47 3.88
C GLY A 40 -18.52 -0.40 5.12
N MET A 41 -18.60 0.22 6.31
CA MET A 41 -18.84 -0.47 7.57
C MET A 41 -20.20 -0.18 8.21
N ALA A 42 -21.08 0.55 7.53
CA ALA A 42 -22.40 0.96 8.03
C ALA A 42 -23.26 -0.21 8.54
N GLU A 43 -23.37 -1.29 7.73
CA GLU A 43 -24.13 -2.49 8.10
C GLU A 43 -23.51 -3.27 9.25
N LYS A 44 -22.19 -3.15 9.44
CA LYS A 44 -21.44 -3.85 10.47
C LYS A 44 -21.33 -3.07 11.78
N ARG A 45 -21.93 -1.86 11.88
CA ARG A 45 -21.78 -0.96 13.03
C ARG A 45 -22.18 -1.55 14.38
N LYS A 46 -23.09 -2.55 14.38
CA LYS A 46 -23.53 -3.25 15.61
C LYS A 46 -22.69 -4.49 15.93
N LYS A 47 -21.78 -4.93 15.03
CA LYS A 47 -20.90 -6.07 15.29
C LYS A 47 -19.81 -5.68 16.29
N LYS A 48 -19.41 -6.65 17.12
CA LYS A 48 -18.30 -6.49 18.06
C LYS A 48 -16.97 -6.43 17.28
N MET A 49 -16.05 -5.56 17.73
CA MET A 49 -14.74 -5.39 17.10
C MET A 49 -13.98 -6.72 16.95
N ARG A 50 -14.05 -7.60 17.94
CA ARG A 50 -13.40 -8.93 17.89
C ARG A 50 -13.89 -9.87 16.79
N THR A 51 -15.05 -9.59 16.19
CA THR A 51 -15.64 -10.44 15.12
C THR A 51 -15.32 -9.94 13.72
N LEU A 52 -14.52 -8.89 13.61
CA LEU A 52 -14.15 -8.27 12.33
C LEU A 52 -12.91 -8.95 11.72
N SER A 53 -12.85 -9.00 10.39
CA SER A 53 -11.61 -9.35 9.68
C SER A 53 -10.56 -8.25 9.83
N GLY A 54 -9.29 -8.57 9.54
CA GLY A 54 -8.20 -7.60 9.56
C GLY A 54 -8.48 -6.36 8.70
N GLY A 55 -9.00 -6.56 7.49
CA GLY A 55 -9.39 -5.46 6.61
C GLY A 55 -10.53 -4.62 7.15
N MET A 56 -11.53 -5.23 7.81
CA MET A 56 -12.60 -4.49 8.49
C MET A 56 -12.08 -3.65 9.65
N ILE A 57 -11.19 -4.20 10.47
CA ILE A 57 -10.55 -3.47 11.58
C ILE A 57 -9.80 -2.25 11.05
N ARG A 58 -9.05 -2.40 9.95
CA ARG A 58 -8.33 -1.28 9.33
C ARG A 58 -9.24 -0.19 8.81
N ARG A 59 -10.34 -0.55 8.15
CA ARG A 59 -11.36 0.41 7.71
C ARG A 59 -11.97 1.19 8.87
N VAL A 60 -12.27 0.52 9.97
CA VAL A 60 -12.71 1.21 11.21
C VAL A 60 -11.59 2.08 11.77
N GLY A 61 -10.33 1.64 11.69
CA GLY A 61 -9.14 2.43 12.07
C GLY A 61 -9.01 3.72 11.29
N ILE A 62 -9.27 3.71 9.97
CA ILE A 62 -9.31 4.93 9.15
C ILE A 62 -10.48 5.82 9.58
N ALA A 63 -11.68 5.25 9.69
CA ALA A 63 -12.86 6.00 10.10
C ALA A 63 -12.63 6.72 11.45
N GLN A 64 -12.02 6.05 12.44
CA GLN A 64 -11.71 6.68 13.72
C GLN A 64 -10.63 7.78 13.61
N ALA A 65 -9.64 7.61 12.73
CA ALA A 65 -8.62 8.63 12.49
C ALA A 65 -9.27 9.92 11.92
N MET A 66 -10.28 9.77 11.07
CA MET A 66 -11.01 10.83 10.39
C MET A 66 -12.03 11.57 11.26
N LEU A 67 -12.31 11.13 12.49
CA LEU A 67 -13.35 11.74 13.35
C LEU A 67 -13.20 13.26 13.56
N ASN A 68 -11.98 13.77 13.64
CA ASN A 68 -11.68 15.20 13.82
C ASN A 68 -11.46 15.95 12.51
N ASP A 69 -11.71 15.29 11.37
CA ASP A 69 -11.46 15.85 10.05
C ASP A 69 -10.03 16.43 9.89
N PRO A 70 -9.01 15.57 10.03
CA PRO A 70 -7.63 16.01 10.00
C PRO A 70 -7.23 16.47 8.60
N ARG A 71 -6.38 17.49 8.50
CA ARG A 71 -5.75 17.91 7.25
C ARG A 71 -4.60 17.00 6.83
N ILE A 72 -4.02 16.27 7.77
CA ILE A 72 -2.92 15.32 7.54
C ILE A 72 -3.35 13.97 8.12
N LEU A 73 -3.35 12.94 7.30
CA LEU A 73 -3.63 11.56 7.68
C LEU A 73 -2.34 10.74 7.51
N VAL A 74 -1.89 10.10 8.58
CA VAL A 74 -0.70 9.23 8.54
C VAL A 74 -1.15 7.77 8.65
N LEU A 75 -0.74 6.95 7.68
CA LEU A 75 -1.07 5.54 7.58
C LEU A 75 0.22 4.72 7.48
N ASP A 76 0.48 3.92 8.50
CA ASP A 76 1.67 3.08 8.58
C ASP A 76 1.33 1.63 8.20
N GLU A 77 1.94 1.12 7.12
CA GLU A 77 1.74 -0.23 6.56
C GLU A 77 0.27 -0.67 6.49
N PRO A 78 -0.64 0.17 5.96
CA PRO A 78 -2.07 -0.07 6.11
C PRO A 78 -2.61 -1.24 5.28
N THR A 79 -1.88 -1.70 4.26
CA THR A 79 -2.28 -2.80 3.37
C THR A 79 -1.62 -4.13 3.70
N ALA A 80 -0.64 -4.14 4.62
CA ALA A 80 0.07 -5.37 5.00
C ALA A 80 -0.89 -6.45 5.51
N GLY A 81 -0.85 -7.65 4.91
CA GLY A 81 -1.72 -8.79 5.28
C GLY A 81 -3.19 -8.66 4.86
N LEU A 82 -3.54 -7.71 3.99
CA LEU A 82 -4.84 -7.69 3.32
C LEU A 82 -4.84 -8.66 2.13
N ASP A 83 -6.00 -9.26 1.88
CA ASP A 83 -6.21 -9.98 0.63
C ASP A 83 -6.27 -9.00 -0.57
N PRO A 84 -6.10 -9.48 -1.83
CA PRO A 84 -6.05 -8.62 -3.00
C PRO A 84 -7.28 -7.71 -3.16
N ASN A 85 -8.47 -8.22 -2.90
CA ASN A 85 -9.70 -7.45 -3.06
C ASN A 85 -9.83 -6.34 -2.01
N GLU A 86 -9.48 -6.64 -0.75
CA GLU A 86 -9.46 -5.64 0.33
C GLU A 86 -8.39 -4.58 0.07
N ARG A 87 -7.25 -4.95 -0.55
CA ARG A 87 -6.20 -4.01 -0.94
C ARG A 87 -6.68 -3.02 -2.01
N ILE A 88 -7.37 -3.49 -3.04
CA ILE A 88 -7.97 -2.63 -4.07
C ILE A 88 -8.96 -1.63 -3.43
N ARG A 89 -9.84 -2.13 -2.57
CA ARG A 89 -10.81 -1.27 -1.87
C ARG A 89 -10.13 -0.23 -0.99
N PHE A 90 -9.05 -0.62 -0.34
CA PHE A 90 -8.26 0.28 0.49
C PHE A 90 -7.61 1.39 -0.35
N ARG A 91 -7.00 1.05 -1.50
CA ARG A 91 -6.38 2.03 -2.41
C ARG A 91 -7.42 3.05 -2.88
N ASN A 92 -8.58 2.61 -3.31
CA ASN A 92 -9.66 3.50 -3.75
C ASN A 92 -10.09 4.45 -2.62
N LEU A 93 -10.23 3.94 -1.40
CA LEU A 93 -10.53 4.76 -0.23
C LEU A 93 -9.45 5.80 0.06
N VAL A 94 -8.17 5.42 -0.02
CA VAL A 94 -7.06 6.37 0.20
C VAL A 94 -7.01 7.42 -0.90
N SER A 95 -7.22 7.03 -2.16
CA SER A 95 -7.31 7.98 -3.28
C SER A 95 -8.42 9.01 -3.06
N GLU A 96 -9.63 8.57 -2.70
CA GLU A 96 -10.76 9.47 -2.37
C GLU A 96 -10.40 10.41 -1.20
N LEU A 97 -9.76 9.90 -0.15
CA LEU A 97 -9.37 10.71 0.99
C LEU A 97 -8.27 11.72 0.68
N SER A 98 -7.43 11.46 -0.32
CA SER A 98 -6.34 12.36 -0.70
C SER A 98 -6.77 13.57 -1.54
N GLU A 99 -8.03 13.64 -1.99
CA GLU A 99 -8.53 14.76 -2.78
C GLU A 99 -8.56 16.09 -2.00
N ASP A 100 -8.80 16.03 -0.69
CA ASP A 100 -8.98 17.23 0.16
C ASP A 100 -8.00 17.31 1.35
N ARG A 101 -7.02 16.37 1.44
CA ARG A 101 -6.06 16.33 2.55
C ARG A 101 -4.72 15.70 2.15
N LEU A 102 -3.70 15.98 2.92
CA LEU A 102 -2.42 15.31 2.81
C LEU A 102 -2.52 13.91 3.43
N VAL A 103 -2.28 12.87 2.63
CA VAL A 103 -2.16 11.49 3.12
C VAL A 103 -0.69 11.07 3.05
N LEU A 104 -0.10 10.79 4.19
CA LEU A 104 1.24 10.22 4.30
C LEU A 104 1.12 8.71 4.52
N LEU A 105 1.56 7.94 3.54
CA LEU A 105 1.47 6.49 3.53
C LEU A 105 2.87 5.88 3.62
N SER A 106 3.15 5.05 4.63
CA SER A 106 4.34 4.20 4.63
C SER A 106 3.97 2.81 4.13
N THR A 107 4.76 2.25 3.22
CA THR A 107 4.60 0.86 2.76
C THR A 107 5.88 0.35 2.09
N HIS A 108 6.08 -0.96 2.12
CA HIS A 108 7.11 -1.66 1.36
C HIS A 108 6.53 -2.33 0.09
N ILE A 109 5.24 -2.14 -0.18
CA ILE A 109 4.52 -2.76 -1.31
C ILE A 109 4.49 -1.77 -2.48
N VAL A 110 5.36 -1.99 -3.46
CA VAL A 110 5.54 -1.10 -4.63
C VAL A 110 4.22 -0.83 -5.36
N SER A 111 3.42 -1.87 -5.59
CA SER A 111 2.14 -1.73 -6.29
C SER A 111 1.11 -0.85 -5.56
N ASP A 112 1.24 -0.65 -4.25
CA ASP A 112 0.36 0.29 -3.53
C ASP A 112 0.81 1.73 -3.77
N VAL A 113 2.14 1.95 -3.80
CA VAL A 113 2.73 3.25 -4.10
C VAL A 113 2.36 3.73 -5.50
N GLU A 114 2.59 2.89 -6.52
CA GLU A 114 2.27 3.19 -7.93
C GLU A 114 0.81 3.61 -8.14
N TYR A 115 -0.11 3.04 -7.37
CA TYR A 115 -1.54 3.27 -7.54
C TYR A 115 -2.06 4.55 -6.86
N VAL A 116 -1.43 4.97 -5.75
CA VAL A 116 -2.02 5.98 -4.85
C VAL A 116 -1.14 7.21 -4.69
N ALA A 117 0.19 7.08 -4.87
CA ALA A 117 1.12 8.13 -4.54
C ALA A 117 1.28 9.14 -5.70
N ASN A 118 1.07 10.41 -5.41
CA ASN A 118 1.44 11.51 -6.30
C ASN A 118 2.93 11.84 -6.18
N GLU A 119 3.50 11.62 -5.00
CA GLU A 119 4.91 11.86 -4.68
C GLU A 119 5.44 10.71 -3.82
N ILE A 120 6.63 10.24 -4.12
CA ILE A 120 7.27 9.10 -3.47
C ILE A 120 8.55 9.56 -2.81
N ILE A 121 8.73 9.18 -1.55
CA ILE A 121 9.96 9.39 -0.80
C ILE A 121 10.57 8.01 -0.52
N LEU A 122 11.72 7.73 -1.13
CA LEU A 122 12.49 6.52 -0.83
C LEU A 122 13.38 6.75 0.37
N MET A 123 13.29 5.83 1.34
CA MET A 123 14.13 5.84 2.54
C MET A 123 15.03 4.60 2.58
N LYS A 124 16.29 4.80 2.93
CA LYS A 124 17.27 3.74 3.18
C LYS A 124 18.09 4.07 4.41
N GLU A 125 18.21 3.14 5.35
CA GLU A 125 19.00 3.30 6.58
C GLU A 125 18.67 4.60 7.36
N GLY A 126 17.38 4.96 7.42
CA GLY A 126 16.90 6.16 8.12
C GLY A 126 17.17 7.48 7.42
N LYS A 127 17.66 7.47 6.18
CA LYS A 127 17.93 8.66 5.37
C LYS A 127 17.03 8.71 4.15
N PHE A 128 16.68 9.92 3.73
CA PHE A 128 16.03 10.15 2.45
C PHE A 128 17.02 9.86 1.31
N PHE A 129 16.64 8.97 0.43
CA PHE A 129 17.49 8.56 -0.69
C PHE A 129 17.05 9.23 -1.99
N TYR A 130 15.75 9.36 -2.20
CA TYR A 130 15.17 9.99 -3.37
C TYR A 130 13.78 10.55 -3.06
N THR A 131 13.37 11.60 -3.78
CA THR A 131 12.01 12.17 -3.72
C THR A 131 11.58 12.54 -5.13
N GLY A 132 10.38 12.16 -5.54
CA GLY A 132 9.83 12.48 -6.86
C GLY A 132 8.63 11.60 -7.21
N THR A 133 8.13 11.74 -8.42
CA THR A 133 7.08 10.87 -8.98
C THR A 133 7.63 9.49 -9.36
N SER A 134 6.75 8.53 -9.60
CA SER A 134 7.14 7.19 -10.09
C SER A 134 7.95 7.29 -11.38
N ASP A 135 7.52 8.11 -12.33
CA ASP A 135 8.20 8.30 -13.63
C ASP A 135 9.58 8.92 -13.46
N GLU A 136 9.73 9.93 -12.60
CA GLU A 136 11.02 10.55 -12.30
C GLU A 136 11.99 9.58 -11.65
N ILE A 137 11.51 8.71 -10.75
CA ILE A 137 12.33 7.65 -10.14
C ILE A 137 12.83 6.69 -11.21
N ILE A 138 11.95 6.21 -12.09
CA ILE A 138 12.28 5.29 -13.18
C ILE A 138 13.30 5.95 -14.13
N LEU A 139 13.06 7.19 -14.56
CA LEU A 139 13.95 7.94 -15.45
C LEU A 139 15.32 8.23 -14.83
N SER A 140 15.38 8.39 -13.50
CA SER A 140 16.65 8.61 -12.80
C SER A 140 17.54 7.35 -12.73
N MET A 141 16.95 6.17 -12.97
CA MET A 141 17.66 4.91 -13.02
C MET A 141 18.32 4.77 -14.42
N ASP A 142 19.64 4.98 -14.50
CA ASP A 142 20.44 4.75 -15.72
C ASP A 142 20.55 3.23 -16.04
N MET A 143 19.41 2.54 -16.05
CA MET A 143 19.28 1.10 -16.29
C MET A 143 18.00 0.80 -17.08
N SER A 144 18.06 -0.21 -17.92
CA SER A 144 16.91 -0.75 -18.65
C SER A 144 16.54 -2.14 -18.12
N VAL A 145 15.27 -2.49 -18.28
CA VAL A 145 14.77 -3.84 -17.97
C VAL A 145 14.89 -4.70 -19.20
N TRP A 146 15.47 -5.87 -19.04
CA TRP A 146 15.70 -6.85 -20.09
C TRP A 146 15.06 -8.18 -19.74
N ASN A 147 14.38 -8.80 -20.69
CA ASN A 147 14.03 -10.21 -20.62
C ASN A 147 15.05 -11.01 -21.44
N CYS A 148 15.64 -12.04 -20.85
CA CYS A 148 16.53 -12.95 -21.54
C CYS A 148 16.33 -14.39 -21.10
N THR A 149 16.53 -15.35 -22.00
CA THR A 149 16.48 -16.77 -21.69
C THR A 149 17.91 -17.33 -21.62
N VAL A 150 18.23 -18.00 -20.52
CA VAL A 150 19.54 -18.58 -20.29
C VAL A 150 19.44 -20.07 -19.95
N PRO A 151 20.48 -20.89 -20.24
CA PRO A 151 20.52 -22.26 -19.79
C PRO A 151 20.43 -22.35 -18.25
N LYS A 152 19.70 -23.32 -17.73
CA LYS A 152 19.49 -23.50 -16.27
C LYS A 152 20.82 -23.55 -15.48
N ARG A 153 21.90 -24.08 -16.06
CA ARG A 153 23.24 -24.14 -15.46
C ARG A 153 23.85 -22.74 -15.23
N GLU A 154 23.44 -21.73 -16.00
CA GLU A 154 23.99 -20.37 -15.94
C GLU A 154 23.19 -19.45 -15.03
N LEU A 155 22.03 -19.87 -14.57
CA LEU A 155 21.13 -19.06 -13.73
C LEU A 155 21.86 -18.42 -12.54
N ASN A 156 22.60 -19.21 -11.77
CA ASN A 156 23.30 -18.73 -10.59
C ASN A 156 24.35 -17.65 -10.91
N ASN A 157 25.01 -17.74 -12.08
CA ASN A 157 25.98 -16.74 -12.51
C ASN A 157 25.29 -15.42 -12.87
N TYR A 158 24.14 -15.51 -13.55
CA TYR A 158 23.34 -14.32 -13.87
C TYR A 158 22.79 -13.64 -12.60
N MET A 159 22.25 -14.40 -11.64
CA MET A 159 21.76 -13.88 -10.37
C MET A 159 22.85 -13.23 -9.50
N LYS A 160 24.10 -13.68 -9.63
CA LYS A 160 25.24 -13.04 -8.93
C LYS A 160 25.73 -11.78 -9.64
N LYS A 161 25.62 -11.72 -10.96
CA LYS A 161 26.17 -10.63 -11.78
C LYS A 161 25.22 -9.46 -11.96
N TYR A 162 23.92 -9.73 -12.01
CA TYR A 162 22.90 -8.76 -12.32
C TYR A 162 21.81 -8.70 -11.23
N LEU A 163 21.18 -7.56 -11.11
CA LEU A 163 19.95 -7.45 -10.33
C LEU A 163 18.83 -8.15 -11.11
N THR A 164 18.38 -9.30 -10.60
CA THR A 164 17.35 -10.12 -11.25
C THR A 164 16.02 -9.95 -10.54
N GLY A 165 14.98 -9.68 -11.32
CA GLY A 165 13.60 -9.68 -10.86
C GLY A 165 12.97 -11.09 -10.96
N ASN A 166 11.95 -11.23 -11.83
CA ASN A 166 11.26 -12.50 -12.00
C ASN A 166 12.13 -13.56 -12.70
N VAL A 167 12.01 -14.80 -12.24
CA VAL A 167 12.65 -15.99 -12.79
C VAL A 167 11.57 -16.99 -13.16
N ARG A 168 11.49 -17.40 -14.44
CA ARG A 168 10.49 -18.33 -14.94
C ARG A 168 11.15 -19.47 -15.71
N THR A 169 10.80 -20.71 -15.38
CA THR A 169 11.23 -21.87 -16.18
C THR A 169 10.44 -21.94 -17.47
N VAL A 170 11.15 -22.05 -18.61
CA VAL A 170 10.60 -22.20 -19.95
C VAL A 170 11.17 -23.47 -20.61
N ALA A 171 10.63 -23.87 -21.77
CA ALA A 171 11.05 -25.10 -22.44
C ALA A 171 12.57 -25.15 -22.72
N ASP A 172 13.15 -24.04 -23.14
CA ASP A 172 14.55 -23.95 -23.57
C ASP A 172 15.51 -23.44 -22.49
N GLY A 173 15.07 -23.37 -21.21
CA GLY A 173 15.91 -22.88 -20.13
C GLY A 173 15.17 -22.13 -19.04
N VAL A 174 15.72 -20.99 -18.66
CA VAL A 174 15.13 -20.09 -17.65
C VAL A 174 15.08 -18.68 -18.23
N GLU A 175 13.88 -18.12 -18.24
CA GLU A 175 13.65 -16.71 -18.57
C GLU A 175 13.89 -15.86 -17.31
N LEU A 176 14.69 -14.81 -17.49
CA LEU A 176 15.08 -13.87 -16.45
C LEU A 176 14.66 -12.46 -16.82
N ARG A 177 14.13 -11.75 -15.86
CA ARG A 177 13.97 -10.28 -15.94
C ARG A 177 15.13 -9.64 -15.20
N VAL A 178 15.94 -8.85 -15.93
CA VAL A 178 17.23 -8.34 -15.44
C VAL A 178 17.28 -6.82 -15.60
N LEU A 179 17.77 -6.11 -14.57
CA LEU A 179 18.14 -4.70 -14.69
C LEU A 179 19.60 -4.59 -15.10
N SER A 180 19.88 -3.90 -16.22
CA SER A 180 21.24 -3.67 -16.71
C SER A 180 21.29 -2.45 -17.62
N LYS A 181 22.45 -1.76 -17.66
CA LYS A 181 22.71 -0.67 -18.63
C LYS A 181 22.83 -1.17 -20.07
N THR A 182 23.26 -2.41 -20.23
CA THR A 182 23.49 -3.03 -21.55
C THR A 182 22.80 -4.38 -21.60
N PRO A 183 22.48 -4.91 -22.80
CA PRO A 183 21.87 -6.23 -22.94
C PRO A 183 22.69 -7.31 -22.20
N PRO A 184 22.08 -8.05 -21.24
CA PRO A 184 22.78 -9.06 -20.44
C PRO A 184 23.13 -10.33 -21.23
N ALA A 185 22.44 -10.59 -22.35
CA ALA A 185 22.64 -11.71 -23.24
C ALA A 185 22.33 -11.32 -24.70
N ARG A 186 22.80 -12.13 -25.67
CA ARG A 186 22.54 -11.87 -27.11
C ARG A 186 21.05 -11.94 -27.47
N ASN A 187 20.28 -12.73 -26.75
CA ASN A 187 18.82 -12.88 -26.91
C ASN A 187 18.01 -11.99 -25.96
N ALA A 188 18.65 -11.01 -25.32
CA ALA A 188 17.97 -10.08 -24.43
C ALA A 188 17.10 -9.11 -25.22
N VAL A 189 15.86 -9.01 -24.82
CA VAL A 189 14.87 -8.04 -25.36
C VAL A 189 14.58 -7.01 -24.30
N GLN A 190 14.71 -5.73 -24.64
CA GLN A 190 14.33 -4.66 -23.74
C GLN A 190 12.82 -4.64 -23.58
N VAL A 191 12.35 -4.52 -22.35
CA VAL A 191 10.93 -4.47 -22.01
C VAL A 191 10.64 -3.20 -21.22
N GLU A 192 9.42 -2.71 -21.36
CA GLU A 192 8.98 -1.57 -20.57
C GLU A 192 8.98 -1.90 -19.08
N THR A 193 9.32 -0.91 -18.27
CA THR A 193 9.20 -0.96 -16.82
C THR A 193 7.72 -0.79 -16.47
N THR A 194 7.01 -1.90 -16.33
CA THR A 194 5.67 -1.94 -15.73
C THR A 194 5.78 -2.55 -14.34
#